data_5c6dcf1a40124ac26d2af4926ef612e6
#
_entry.id   5c6dcf1a40124ac26d2af4926ef612e6
#
_cell.length_a   1.000
_cell.length_b   1.000
_cell.length_c   1.000
_cell.angle_alpha   90.00
_cell.angle_beta   90.00
_cell.angle_gamma   90.00
#
_symmetry.space_group_name_H-M   'P 1'
#
loop_
_entity.id
_entity.type
_entity.pdbx_description
1 polymer ?
#
loop_
_entity_poly.entity_id
_entity_poly.type
_entity_poly.pdbx_seq_one_letter_code
_entity_poly.pdbx_strand_id
1 'polypeptide(L)'
;FGHFNLSLNEPLLHFLKEFGLILFVYSIGLQVGPGFFSAFKKGGFTLNILAVTSVSLSVAVAIVLYLVTDTPITTIVGILSGAVTNTPGLGAAQQANSDLNGIDAPEIAMGYAVAYPLGVIGAILALQSLKYILKINTTTEEAEAEKGMGHLQELTVRPVSLEIINKAIDNKTIKDIHPLVNRKFVISRIRDQHGKQELVNSDTELHLGDQILVI
;
A
#
# COMPACT_ATOMS: atom_id res chain seq x y z
N PHE A 1 -16.40 -16.36 18.13
CA PHE A 1 -17.23 -15.66 19.11
C PHE A 1 -18.47 -16.48 19.42
N GLY A 2 -19.31 -16.87 18.44
CA GLY A 2 -20.54 -17.64 18.67
C GLY A 2 -20.34 -18.98 19.41
N HIS A 3 -19.21 -19.66 19.20
CA HIS A 3 -18.89 -20.91 19.90
C HIS A 3 -18.70 -20.76 21.41
N PHE A 4 -18.33 -19.57 21.87
CA PHE A 4 -18.12 -19.23 23.29
C PHE A 4 -19.26 -18.42 23.90
N ASN A 5 -20.41 -18.34 23.23
CA ASN A 5 -21.55 -17.50 23.66
C ASN A 5 -21.19 -16.03 23.96
N LEU A 6 -20.18 -15.50 23.32
CA LEU A 6 -19.81 -14.10 23.42
C LEU A 6 -20.73 -13.29 22.49
N SER A 7 -21.72 -12.62 23.06
CA SER A 7 -22.54 -11.66 22.33
C SER A 7 -21.96 -10.25 22.51
N LEU A 8 -21.71 -9.58 21.40
CA LEU A 8 -21.37 -8.16 21.38
C LEU A 8 -22.67 -7.37 21.15
N ASN A 9 -22.73 -6.16 21.72
CA ASN A 9 -23.81 -5.24 21.44
C ASN A 9 -23.81 -4.88 19.96
N GLU A 10 -24.92 -5.14 19.24
CA GLU A 10 -25.00 -4.91 17.79
C GLU A 10 -24.64 -3.48 17.35
N PRO A 11 -25.11 -2.40 18.00
CA PRO A 11 -24.70 -1.04 17.67
C PRO A 11 -23.18 -0.81 17.83
N LEU A 12 -22.57 -1.41 18.85
CA LEU A 12 -21.11 -1.31 19.04
C LEU A 12 -20.36 -2.06 17.93
N LEU A 13 -20.83 -3.24 17.56
CA LEU A 13 -20.23 -4.02 16.49
C LEU A 13 -20.32 -3.29 15.15
N HIS A 14 -21.46 -2.68 14.85
CA HIS A 14 -21.68 -1.86 13.66
C HIS A 14 -20.73 -0.65 13.64
N PHE A 15 -20.66 0.09 14.74
CA PHE A 15 -19.72 1.21 14.87
C PHE A 15 -18.26 0.78 14.63
N LEU A 16 -17.82 -0.32 15.27
CA LEU A 16 -16.45 -0.81 15.11
C LEU A 16 -16.14 -1.23 13.67
N LYS A 17 -17.11 -1.85 12.99
CA LYS A 17 -17.00 -2.23 11.57
C LYS A 17 -16.82 -1.00 10.68
N GLU A 18 -17.68 0.00 10.82
CA GLU A 18 -17.63 1.23 10.03
C GLU A 18 -16.35 2.03 10.30
N PHE A 19 -16.02 2.21 11.58
CA PHE A 19 -14.81 2.91 11.99
C PHE A 19 -13.54 2.22 11.45
N GLY A 20 -13.50 0.89 11.54
CA GLY A 20 -12.39 0.09 10.99
C GLY A 20 -12.28 0.24 9.47
N LEU A 21 -13.41 0.25 8.76
CA LEU A 21 -13.44 0.45 7.31
C LEU A 21 -12.94 1.85 6.91
N ILE A 22 -13.37 2.89 7.63
CA ILE A 22 -12.92 4.27 7.40
C ILE A 22 -11.41 4.38 7.61
N LEU A 23 -10.88 3.86 8.72
CA LEU A 23 -9.44 3.87 8.99
C LEU A 23 -8.64 3.11 7.93
N PHE A 24 -9.15 1.97 7.47
CA PHE A 24 -8.52 1.17 6.43
C PHE A 24 -8.43 1.93 5.11
N VAL A 25 -9.54 2.49 4.64
CA VAL A 25 -9.58 3.28 3.38
C VAL A 25 -8.72 4.53 3.49
N TYR A 26 -8.76 5.22 4.65
CA TYR A 26 -7.92 6.39 4.90
C TYR A 26 -6.43 6.06 4.84
N SER A 27 -6.01 4.96 5.47
CA SER A 27 -4.61 4.51 5.45
C SER A 27 -4.12 4.19 4.04
N ILE A 28 -4.95 3.52 3.22
CA ILE A 28 -4.63 3.28 1.81
C ILE A 28 -4.54 4.59 1.05
N GLY A 29 -5.46 5.53 1.28
CA GLY A 29 -5.44 6.85 0.65
C GLY A 29 -4.16 7.64 0.95
N LEU A 30 -3.69 7.61 2.19
CA LEU A 30 -2.42 8.22 2.57
C LEU A 30 -1.21 7.58 1.89
N GLN A 31 -1.21 6.26 1.75
CA GLN A 31 -0.12 5.51 1.14
C GLN A 31 -0.05 5.74 -0.37
N VAL A 32 -1.19 5.71 -1.06
CA VAL A 32 -1.27 5.77 -2.52
C VAL A 32 -1.32 7.21 -3.04
N GLY A 33 -1.91 8.14 -2.26
CA GLY A 33 -2.18 9.52 -2.66
C GLY A 33 -0.99 10.28 -3.25
N PRO A 34 0.18 10.31 -2.62
CA PRO A 34 1.33 11.06 -3.13
C PRO A 34 1.82 10.59 -4.51
N GLY A 35 1.69 9.29 -4.80
CA GLY A 35 2.10 8.69 -6.07
C GLY A 35 1.04 8.73 -7.16
N PHE A 36 -0.23 8.95 -6.79
CA PHE A 36 -1.37 8.79 -7.69
C PHE A 36 -1.28 9.66 -8.95
N PHE A 37 -1.11 10.97 -8.79
CA PHE A 37 -1.02 11.89 -9.93
C PHE A 37 0.26 11.72 -10.76
N SER A 38 1.36 11.31 -10.14
CA SER A 38 2.61 11.06 -10.86
C SER A 38 2.54 9.79 -11.71
N ALA A 39 1.79 8.80 -11.27
CA ALA A 39 1.56 7.57 -12.03
C ALA A 39 0.83 7.82 -13.35
N PHE A 40 -0.05 8.83 -13.44
CA PHE A 40 -0.72 9.20 -14.70
C PHE A 40 0.23 9.78 -15.74
N LYS A 41 1.32 10.44 -15.32
CA LYS A 41 2.22 11.18 -16.23
C LYS A 41 3.29 10.30 -16.89
N LYS A 42 3.67 9.16 -16.29
CA LYS A 42 4.78 8.32 -16.76
C LYS A 42 4.31 6.92 -17.22
N GLY A 43 3.55 6.84 -18.32
CA GLY A 43 3.09 5.54 -18.85
C GLY A 43 1.89 4.93 -18.11
N GLY A 44 1.39 5.58 -17.05
CA GLY A 44 0.27 5.12 -16.27
C GLY A 44 -1.07 5.05 -17.00
N PHE A 45 -1.19 5.71 -18.16
CA PHE A 45 -2.42 5.68 -18.96
C PHE A 45 -2.76 4.27 -19.43
N THR A 46 -1.77 3.51 -19.93
CA THR A 46 -1.97 2.12 -20.35
C THR A 46 -2.36 1.22 -19.19
N LEU A 47 -1.68 1.37 -18.05
CA LEU A 47 -2.00 0.60 -16.84
C LEU A 47 -3.39 0.94 -16.31
N ASN A 48 -3.80 2.20 -16.35
CA ASN A 48 -5.13 2.62 -15.94
C ASN A 48 -6.22 2.07 -16.88
N ILE A 49 -6.00 2.06 -18.19
CA ILE A 49 -6.94 1.43 -19.14
C ILE A 49 -7.06 -0.06 -18.84
N LEU A 50 -5.95 -0.75 -18.61
CA LEU A 50 -5.96 -2.17 -18.25
C LEU A 50 -6.73 -2.41 -16.95
N ALA A 51 -6.52 -1.58 -15.95
CA ALA A 51 -7.25 -1.67 -14.67
C ALA A 51 -8.75 -1.46 -14.86
N VAL A 52 -9.15 -0.39 -15.56
CA VAL A 52 -10.56 -0.12 -15.87
C VAL A 52 -11.19 -1.26 -16.67
N THR A 53 -10.49 -1.77 -17.68
CA THR A 53 -10.96 -2.90 -18.50
C THR A 53 -11.14 -4.16 -17.65
N SER A 54 -10.18 -4.47 -16.77
CA SER A 54 -10.24 -5.62 -15.88
C SER A 54 -11.43 -5.53 -14.92
N VAL A 55 -11.63 -4.37 -14.29
CA VAL A 55 -12.77 -4.13 -13.39
C VAL A 55 -14.10 -4.23 -14.15
N SER A 56 -14.20 -3.59 -15.33
CA SER A 56 -15.40 -3.64 -16.16
C SER A 56 -15.73 -5.06 -16.61
N LEU A 57 -14.71 -5.85 -16.97
CA LEU A 57 -14.89 -7.25 -17.34
C LEU A 57 -15.38 -8.10 -16.15
N SER A 58 -14.83 -7.86 -14.96
CA SER A 58 -15.25 -8.55 -13.73
C SER A 58 -16.72 -8.27 -13.41
N VAL A 59 -17.15 -7.00 -13.55
CA VAL A 59 -18.56 -6.60 -13.39
C VAL A 59 -19.43 -7.24 -14.46
N ALA A 60 -18.98 -7.24 -15.73
CA ALA A 60 -19.74 -7.88 -16.82
C ALA A 60 -19.94 -9.39 -16.56
N VAL A 61 -18.92 -10.09 -16.09
CA VAL A 61 -19.02 -11.50 -15.70
C VAL A 61 -20.03 -11.69 -14.56
N ALA A 62 -20.00 -10.83 -13.55
CA ALA A 62 -20.97 -10.88 -12.44
C ALA A 62 -22.41 -10.66 -12.92
N ILE A 63 -22.63 -9.73 -13.86
CA ILE A 63 -23.95 -9.51 -14.49
C ILE A 63 -24.40 -10.75 -15.28
N VAL A 64 -23.51 -11.34 -16.06
CA VAL A 64 -23.82 -12.57 -16.81
C VAL A 64 -24.17 -13.71 -15.86
N LEU A 65 -23.42 -13.88 -14.76
CA LEU A 65 -23.74 -14.88 -13.74
C LEU A 65 -25.12 -14.63 -13.12
N TYR A 66 -25.45 -13.39 -12.81
CA TYR A 66 -26.76 -13.02 -12.28
C TYR A 66 -27.89 -13.36 -13.26
N LEU A 67 -27.69 -13.11 -14.57
CA LEU A 67 -28.70 -13.37 -15.58
C LEU A 67 -28.87 -14.86 -15.95
N VAL A 68 -27.82 -15.66 -15.77
CA VAL A 68 -27.81 -17.08 -16.15
C VAL A 68 -28.12 -18.00 -14.97
N THR A 69 -27.88 -17.53 -13.74
CA THR A 69 -28.15 -18.31 -12.53
C THR A 69 -29.27 -17.66 -11.72
N ASP A 70 -30.04 -18.49 -11.00
CA ASP A 70 -31.08 -18.01 -10.08
C ASP A 70 -30.49 -17.49 -8.74
N THR A 71 -29.25 -17.03 -8.76
CA THR A 71 -28.53 -16.58 -7.57
C THR A 71 -28.93 -15.13 -7.23
N PRO A 72 -29.28 -14.82 -5.96
CA PRO A 72 -29.61 -13.46 -5.55
C PRO A 72 -28.48 -12.46 -5.84
N ILE A 73 -28.85 -11.24 -6.22
CA ILE A 73 -27.88 -10.18 -6.53
C ILE A 73 -26.93 -9.91 -5.36
N THR A 74 -27.42 -10.00 -4.13
CA THR A 74 -26.62 -9.84 -2.90
C THR A 74 -25.47 -10.85 -2.82
N THR A 75 -25.76 -12.11 -3.15
CA THR A 75 -24.75 -13.18 -3.20
C THR A 75 -23.75 -12.94 -4.33
N ILE A 76 -24.22 -12.56 -5.52
CA ILE A 76 -23.34 -12.25 -6.68
C ILE A 76 -22.38 -11.10 -6.37
N VAL A 77 -22.86 -10.04 -5.74
CA VAL A 77 -22.01 -8.91 -5.33
C VAL A 77 -20.97 -9.33 -4.29
N GLY A 78 -21.35 -10.20 -3.35
CA GLY A 78 -20.43 -10.82 -2.42
C GLY A 78 -19.35 -11.65 -3.12
N ILE A 79 -19.76 -12.52 -4.06
CA ILE A 79 -18.84 -13.33 -4.88
C ILE A 79 -17.88 -12.45 -5.68
N LEU A 80 -18.38 -11.40 -6.34
CA LEU A 80 -17.55 -10.45 -7.08
C LEU A 80 -16.50 -9.81 -6.17
N SER A 81 -16.92 -9.26 -5.03
CA SER A 81 -16.02 -8.62 -4.07
C SER A 81 -14.97 -9.59 -3.53
N GLY A 82 -15.36 -10.84 -3.27
CA GLY A 82 -14.45 -11.91 -2.82
C GLY A 82 -13.46 -12.34 -3.91
N ALA A 83 -13.94 -12.59 -5.13
CA ALA A 83 -13.11 -13.05 -6.24
C ALA A 83 -12.00 -12.04 -6.62
N VAL A 84 -12.28 -10.74 -6.50
CA VAL A 84 -11.29 -9.67 -6.72
C VAL A 84 -10.61 -9.22 -5.41
N THR A 85 -10.80 -9.93 -4.31
CA THR A 85 -10.21 -9.64 -2.99
C THR A 85 -10.46 -8.20 -2.49
N ASN A 86 -11.63 -7.64 -2.83
CA ASN A 86 -11.99 -6.25 -2.54
C ASN A 86 -12.80 -6.15 -1.24
N THR A 87 -12.13 -6.10 -0.09
CA THR A 87 -12.77 -5.94 1.22
C THR A 87 -13.51 -4.60 1.39
N PRO A 88 -12.99 -3.45 0.93
CA PRO A 88 -13.76 -2.21 0.91
C PRO A 88 -15.05 -2.32 0.09
N GLY A 89 -15.01 -3.02 -1.04
CA GLY A 89 -16.19 -3.28 -1.86
C GLY A 89 -17.24 -4.11 -1.14
N LEU A 90 -16.85 -5.08 -0.33
CA LEU A 90 -17.75 -5.83 0.55
C LEU A 90 -18.48 -4.88 1.51
N GLY A 91 -17.74 -4.02 2.23
CA GLY A 91 -18.30 -3.06 3.16
C GLY A 91 -19.27 -2.10 2.49
N ALA A 92 -18.88 -1.53 1.34
CA ALA A 92 -19.74 -0.64 0.56
C ALA A 92 -21.02 -1.33 0.07
N ALA A 93 -20.92 -2.58 -0.37
CA ALA A 93 -22.09 -3.35 -0.81
C ALA A 93 -23.07 -3.65 0.33
N GLN A 94 -22.56 -4.00 1.50
CA GLN A 94 -23.39 -4.21 2.70
C GLN A 94 -24.09 -2.91 3.12
N GLN A 95 -23.36 -1.80 3.15
CA GLN A 95 -23.93 -0.49 3.48
C GLN A 95 -25.01 -0.08 2.47
N ALA A 96 -24.70 -0.16 1.18
CA ALA A 96 -25.66 0.18 0.13
C ALA A 96 -26.95 -0.68 0.22
N ASN A 97 -26.81 -1.98 0.53
CA ASN A 97 -27.98 -2.83 0.73
C ASN A 97 -28.80 -2.41 1.95
N SER A 98 -28.15 -2.11 3.07
CA SER A 98 -28.82 -1.64 4.29
C SER A 98 -29.55 -0.32 4.05
N ASP A 99 -28.92 0.63 3.33
CA ASP A 99 -29.50 1.94 3.01
C ASP A 99 -30.73 1.83 2.07
N LEU A 100 -30.69 0.89 1.10
CA LEU A 100 -31.75 0.73 0.12
C LEU A 100 -32.93 -0.11 0.64
N ASN A 101 -32.64 -1.16 1.39
CA ASN A 101 -33.64 -2.17 1.77
C ASN A 101 -33.97 -2.12 3.27
N GLY A 102 -33.25 -1.36 4.07
CA GLY A 102 -33.46 -1.26 5.52
C GLY A 102 -33.12 -2.56 6.30
N ILE A 103 -32.50 -3.54 5.65
CA ILE A 103 -32.16 -4.84 6.23
C ILE A 103 -30.74 -5.25 5.86
N ASP A 104 -30.07 -5.94 6.76
CA ASP A 104 -28.78 -6.56 6.48
C ASP A 104 -28.96 -7.76 5.55
N ALA A 105 -27.98 -7.94 4.64
CA ALA A 105 -27.90 -9.10 3.75
C ALA A 105 -26.64 -9.92 4.04
N PRO A 106 -26.72 -10.89 4.97
CA PRO A 106 -25.58 -11.75 5.31
C PRO A 106 -25.06 -12.55 4.11
N GLU A 107 -25.87 -12.75 3.07
CA GLU A 107 -25.50 -13.43 1.83
C GLU A 107 -24.35 -12.73 1.11
N ILE A 108 -24.21 -11.39 1.25
CA ILE A 108 -23.07 -10.65 0.68
C ILE A 108 -21.76 -11.12 1.34
N ALA A 109 -21.73 -11.22 2.67
CA ALA A 109 -20.57 -11.70 3.39
C ALA A 109 -20.28 -13.19 3.13
N MET A 110 -21.32 -14.00 2.99
CA MET A 110 -21.17 -15.44 2.67
C MET A 110 -20.59 -15.64 1.28
N GLY A 111 -21.10 -14.93 0.27
CA GLY A 111 -20.56 -14.96 -1.10
C GLY A 111 -19.10 -14.54 -1.14
N TYR A 112 -18.75 -13.48 -0.42
CA TYR A 112 -17.38 -13.01 -0.25
C TYR A 112 -16.47 -14.08 0.38
N ALA A 113 -16.89 -14.66 1.50
CA ALA A 113 -16.10 -15.64 2.24
C ALA A 113 -15.78 -16.90 1.43
N VAL A 114 -16.71 -17.34 0.58
CA VAL A 114 -16.51 -18.49 -0.31
C VAL A 114 -15.60 -18.14 -1.49
N ALA A 115 -15.77 -16.98 -2.10
CA ALA A 115 -15.03 -16.60 -3.29
C ALA A 115 -13.60 -16.08 -3.00
N TYR A 116 -13.37 -15.46 -1.84
CA TYR A 116 -12.08 -14.85 -1.49
C TYR A 116 -10.88 -15.81 -1.56
N PRO A 117 -10.91 -17.00 -0.94
CA PRO A 117 -9.78 -17.94 -1.03
C PRO A 117 -9.49 -18.34 -2.47
N LEU A 118 -10.53 -18.55 -3.28
CA LEU A 118 -10.39 -18.90 -4.69
C LEU A 118 -9.82 -17.73 -5.50
N GLY A 119 -10.20 -16.49 -5.18
CA GLY A 119 -9.65 -15.27 -5.76
C GLY A 119 -8.14 -15.14 -5.53
N VAL A 120 -7.69 -15.37 -4.30
CA VAL A 120 -6.25 -15.34 -3.95
C VAL A 120 -5.48 -16.43 -4.68
N ILE A 121 -5.94 -17.67 -4.61
CA ILE A 121 -5.30 -18.82 -5.28
C ILE A 121 -5.30 -18.61 -6.79
N GLY A 122 -6.43 -18.15 -7.35
CA GLY A 122 -6.58 -17.88 -8.77
C GLY A 122 -5.62 -16.80 -9.28
N ALA A 123 -5.43 -15.72 -8.52
CA ALA A 123 -4.48 -14.68 -8.87
C ALA A 123 -3.03 -15.19 -8.88
N ILE A 124 -2.64 -15.97 -7.88
CA ILE A 124 -1.31 -16.59 -7.80
C ILE A 124 -1.09 -17.54 -8.98
N LEU A 125 -2.05 -18.41 -9.26
CA LEU A 125 -1.96 -19.36 -10.38
C LEU A 125 -1.94 -18.65 -11.72
N ALA A 126 -2.72 -17.56 -11.89
CA ALA A 126 -2.73 -16.75 -13.10
C ALA A 126 -1.36 -16.12 -13.35
N LEU A 127 -0.75 -15.51 -12.34
CA LEU A 127 0.58 -14.92 -12.44
C LEU A 127 1.66 -15.96 -12.77
N GLN A 128 1.62 -17.14 -12.12
CA GLN A 128 2.55 -18.19 -12.41
C GLN A 128 2.36 -18.78 -13.83
N SER A 129 1.11 -18.97 -14.24
CA SER A 129 0.78 -19.44 -15.59
C SER A 129 1.24 -18.44 -16.65
N LEU A 130 1.02 -17.16 -16.42
CA LEU A 130 1.44 -16.09 -17.33
C LEU A 130 2.97 -16.08 -17.51
N LYS A 131 3.71 -16.17 -16.40
CA LYS A 131 5.18 -16.29 -16.42
C LYS A 131 5.63 -17.47 -17.28
N TYR A 132 4.98 -18.63 -17.13
CA TYR A 132 5.33 -19.84 -17.84
C TYR A 132 4.95 -19.78 -19.33
N ILE A 133 3.75 -19.28 -19.65
CA ILE A 133 3.24 -19.16 -21.03
C ILE A 133 4.06 -18.13 -21.82
N LEU A 134 4.36 -16.98 -21.23
CA LEU A 134 5.12 -15.91 -21.88
C LEU A 134 6.64 -16.14 -21.84
N LYS A 135 7.10 -17.22 -21.18
CA LYS A 135 8.53 -17.54 -21.01
C LYS A 135 9.34 -16.35 -20.49
N ILE A 136 8.77 -15.61 -19.53
CA ILE A 136 9.38 -14.41 -18.96
C ILE A 136 10.66 -14.80 -18.21
N ASN A 137 11.79 -14.25 -18.67
CA ASN A 137 13.07 -14.41 -17.99
C ASN A 137 13.19 -13.36 -16.90
N THR A 138 12.94 -13.75 -15.66
CA THR A 138 12.93 -12.83 -14.50
C THR A 138 14.26 -12.10 -14.30
N THR A 139 15.38 -12.68 -14.66
CA THR A 139 16.71 -12.04 -14.49
C THR A 139 16.94 -10.87 -15.46
N THR A 140 16.40 -10.95 -16.68
CA THR A 140 16.46 -9.84 -17.65
C THR A 140 15.48 -8.74 -17.32
N GLU A 141 14.28 -9.10 -16.91
CA GLU A 141 13.24 -8.15 -16.47
C GLU A 141 13.64 -7.41 -15.19
N GLU A 142 14.26 -8.10 -14.23
CA GLU A 142 14.80 -7.48 -13.02
C GLU A 142 15.90 -6.47 -13.36
N ALA A 143 16.81 -6.81 -14.27
CA ALA A 143 17.88 -5.91 -14.70
C ALA A 143 17.34 -4.69 -15.49
N GLU A 144 16.27 -4.85 -16.25
CA GLU A 144 15.59 -3.73 -16.95
C GLU A 144 14.76 -2.87 -15.97
N ALA A 145 14.10 -3.49 -15.01
CA ALA A 145 13.38 -2.78 -13.95
C ALA A 145 14.35 -2.00 -13.06
N GLU A 146 15.51 -2.56 -12.70
CA GLU A 146 16.57 -1.84 -11.97
C GLU A 146 17.11 -0.66 -12.77
N LYS A 147 17.34 -0.80 -14.07
CA LYS A 147 17.73 0.32 -14.94
C LYS A 147 16.63 1.39 -15.03
N GLY A 148 15.38 0.99 -15.12
CA GLY A 148 14.24 1.90 -15.12
C GLY A 148 14.01 2.59 -13.76
N MET A 149 14.27 1.89 -12.67
CA MET A 149 14.19 2.43 -11.30
C MET A 149 15.44 3.20 -10.90
N GLY A 150 16.59 3.00 -11.55
CA GLY A 150 17.81 3.75 -11.28
C GLY A 150 17.61 5.27 -11.33
N HIS A 151 16.74 5.75 -12.21
CA HIS A 151 16.33 7.15 -12.26
C HIS A 151 15.36 7.56 -11.12
N LEU A 152 14.67 6.60 -10.49
CA LEU A 152 13.80 6.84 -9.33
C LEU A 152 14.54 6.57 -8.01
N GLN A 153 15.59 5.75 -8.02
CA GLN A 153 16.47 5.53 -6.86
C GLN A 153 17.33 6.76 -6.53
N GLU A 154 17.63 7.62 -7.49
CA GLU A 154 18.24 8.93 -7.21
C GLU A 154 17.30 9.86 -6.40
N LEU A 155 16.00 9.55 -6.33
CA LEU A 155 15.00 10.29 -5.54
C LEU A 155 14.59 9.56 -4.25
N THR A 156 14.99 8.30 -4.05
CA THR A 156 14.77 7.59 -2.79
C THR A 156 15.87 7.95 -1.81
N VAL A 157 15.55 8.90 -0.98
CA VAL A 157 16.38 9.31 0.14
C VAL A 157 16.54 8.12 1.10
N ARG A 158 17.76 7.59 1.21
CA ARG A 158 18.06 6.48 2.13
C ARG A 158 18.79 7.04 3.34
N PRO A 159 18.29 6.77 4.56
CA PRO A 159 19.03 7.17 5.75
C PRO A 159 20.32 6.35 5.86
N VAL A 160 21.44 7.02 6.00
CA VAL A 160 22.78 6.43 6.17
C VAL A 160 23.37 6.92 7.47
N SER A 161 23.84 6.01 8.30
CA SER A 161 24.60 6.35 9.50
C SER A 161 26.08 6.48 9.14
N LEU A 162 26.66 7.64 9.39
CA LEU A 162 28.06 7.95 9.14
C LEU A 162 28.74 8.33 10.45
N GLU A 163 29.99 7.94 10.63
CA GLU A 163 30.84 8.37 11.72
C GLU A 163 31.77 9.49 11.23
N ILE A 164 31.97 10.51 12.04
CA ILE A 164 32.82 11.64 11.73
C ILE A 164 34.29 11.26 12.04
N ILE A 165 35.02 10.96 11.01
CA ILE A 165 36.46 10.60 11.10
C ILE A 165 37.40 11.69 10.53
N ASN A 166 36.83 12.66 9.81
CA ASN A 166 37.62 13.72 9.17
C ASN A 166 37.87 14.88 10.13
N LYS A 167 39.13 15.10 10.49
CA LYS A 167 39.54 16.21 11.37
C LYS A 167 39.20 17.61 10.85
N ALA A 168 38.99 17.77 9.55
CA ALA A 168 38.58 19.03 8.96
C ALA A 168 37.14 19.45 9.31
N ILE A 169 36.34 18.52 9.82
CA ILE A 169 34.94 18.71 10.21
C ILE A 169 34.82 18.96 11.73
N ASP A 170 35.85 18.62 12.48
CA ASP A 170 35.85 18.75 13.94
C ASP A 170 35.63 20.19 14.38
N ASN A 171 34.73 20.40 15.35
CA ASN A 171 34.30 21.69 15.86
C ASN A 171 33.70 22.65 14.80
N LYS A 172 33.15 22.10 13.70
CA LYS A 172 32.40 22.88 12.72
C LYS A 172 30.91 22.66 12.88
N THR A 173 30.14 23.70 12.57
CA THR A 173 28.69 23.62 12.53
C THR A 173 28.20 22.94 11.24
N ILE A 174 26.99 22.38 11.27
CA ILE A 174 26.35 21.82 10.07
C ILE A 174 26.28 22.86 8.95
N LYS A 175 26.02 24.13 9.28
CA LYS A 175 26.00 25.24 8.34
C LYS A 175 27.34 25.45 7.63
N ASP A 176 28.46 25.26 8.32
CA ASP A 176 29.81 25.43 7.74
C ASP A 176 30.20 24.29 6.81
N ILE A 177 29.62 23.11 7.02
CA ILE A 177 29.92 21.90 6.23
C ILE A 177 29.10 21.84 4.96
N HIS A 178 27.87 22.34 5.00
CA HIS A 178 26.95 22.31 3.87
C HIS A 178 27.52 22.83 2.54
N PRO A 179 28.28 23.94 2.51
CA PRO A 179 28.92 24.43 1.28
C PRO A 179 30.15 23.62 0.85
N LEU A 180 30.74 22.80 1.74
CA LEU A 180 31.94 22.00 1.44
C LEU A 180 31.59 20.68 0.74
N VAL A 181 30.35 20.25 0.83
CA VAL A 181 29.88 18.98 0.25
C VAL A 181 29.04 19.31 -0.99
N ASN A 182 29.52 18.92 -2.15
CA ASN A 182 28.84 19.15 -3.43
C ASN A 182 27.64 18.18 -3.67
N ARG A 183 26.87 17.89 -2.60
CA ARG A 183 25.64 17.08 -2.63
C ARG A 183 24.64 17.64 -1.64
N LYS A 184 23.36 17.53 -1.99
CA LYS A 184 22.28 17.86 -1.07
C LYS A 184 22.11 16.73 -0.08
N PHE A 185 22.23 17.03 1.21
CA PHE A 185 22.02 16.08 2.30
C PHE A 185 21.36 16.80 3.48
N VAL A 186 20.68 16.06 4.31
CA VAL A 186 20.12 16.55 5.56
C VAL A 186 20.58 15.64 6.68
N ILE A 187 21.21 16.23 7.70
CA ILE A 187 21.52 15.51 8.93
C ILE A 187 20.28 15.61 9.81
N SER A 188 19.68 14.45 10.15
CA SER A 188 18.46 14.41 10.95
C SER A 188 18.75 14.23 12.44
N ARG A 189 19.79 13.51 12.81
CA ARG A 189 20.18 13.21 14.20
C ARG A 189 21.68 13.09 14.32
N ILE A 190 22.16 13.41 15.50
CA ILE A 190 23.53 13.16 15.95
C ILE A 190 23.50 12.28 17.19
N ARG A 191 24.47 11.38 17.29
CA ARG A 191 24.78 10.62 18.50
C ARG A 191 26.20 10.94 18.89
N ASP A 192 26.40 11.46 20.08
CA ASP A 192 27.71 11.74 20.62
C ASP A 192 28.45 10.44 21.04
N GLN A 193 29.72 10.56 21.39
CA GLN A 193 30.54 9.45 21.89
C GLN A 193 30.02 8.81 23.18
N HIS A 194 29.16 9.50 23.93
CA HIS A 194 28.52 8.99 25.15
C HIS A 194 27.19 8.30 24.89
N GLY A 195 26.77 8.20 23.60
CA GLY A 195 25.54 7.52 23.19
C GLY A 195 24.28 8.39 23.27
N LYS A 196 24.39 9.68 23.64
CA LYS A 196 23.27 10.61 23.68
C LYS A 196 22.87 11.00 22.27
N GLN A 197 21.58 10.83 21.96
CA GLN A 197 21.01 11.22 20.66
C GLN A 197 20.29 12.55 20.78
N GLU A 198 20.57 13.44 19.82
CA GLU A 198 19.93 14.74 19.73
C GLU A 198 19.47 15.03 18.31
N LEU A 199 18.39 15.82 18.20
CA LEU A 199 17.97 16.41 16.93
C LEU A 199 18.93 17.55 16.63
N VAL A 200 19.32 17.67 15.36
CA VAL A 200 20.28 18.68 14.93
C VAL A 200 19.59 19.90 14.33
N ASN A 201 20.22 21.03 14.47
CA ASN A 201 19.91 22.27 13.76
C ASN A 201 21.15 22.75 12.99
N SER A 202 21.03 23.86 12.25
CA SER A 202 22.12 24.42 11.46
C SER A 202 23.37 24.81 12.27
N ASP A 203 23.19 25.14 13.55
CA ASP A 203 24.23 25.61 14.46
C ASP A 203 24.79 24.51 15.36
N THR A 204 24.35 23.26 15.18
CA THR A 204 24.86 22.11 15.92
C THR A 204 26.32 21.84 15.51
N GLU A 205 27.21 21.80 16.49
CA GLU A 205 28.63 21.46 16.32
C GLU A 205 28.81 19.95 16.16
N LEU A 206 29.73 19.57 15.31
CA LEU A 206 30.07 18.20 15.02
C LEU A 206 31.45 17.90 15.56
N HIS A 207 31.64 16.75 16.24
CA HIS A 207 32.91 16.34 16.81
C HIS A 207 33.37 15.01 16.22
N LEU A 208 34.69 14.81 16.24
CA LEU A 208 35.27 13.52 15.84
C LEU A 208 34.69 12.37 16.66
N GLY A 209 34.32 11.28 16.00
CA GLY A 209 33.70 10.12 16.62
C GLY A 209 32.18 10.19 16.81
N ASP A 210 31.55 11.33 16.51
CA ASP A 210 30.10 11.43 16.50
C ASP A 210 29.51 10.62 15.34
N GLN A 211 28.35 10.02 15.59
CA GLN A 211 27.56 9.33 14.57
C GLN A 211 26.42 10.21 14.12
N ILE A 212 26.35 10.48 12.83
CA ILE A 212 25.30 11.29 12.21
C ILE A 212 24.39 10.43 11.34
N LEU A 213 23.08 10.67 11.41
CA LEU A 213 22.11 10.08 10.50
C LEU A 213 21.82 11.08 9.38
N VAL A 214 22.33 10.76 8.20
CA VAL A 214 22.22 11.57 6.99
C VAL A 214 21.14 11.00 6.09
N ILE A 215 20.35 11.90 5.52
CA ILE A 215 19.25 11.58 4.63
C ILE A 215 19.46 12.28 3.29
#